data_8714e75025a5f8cc59c9e6aebc96596b
#
_entry.id   8714e75025a5f8cc59c9e6aebc96596b
#
_cell.length_a   1.000
_cell.length_b   1.000
_cell.length_c   1.000
_cell.angle_alpha   90.00
_cell.angle_beta   90.00
_cell.angle_gamma   90.00
#
_symmetry.space_group_name_H-M   'P 1'
#
loop_
_entity.id
_entity.type
_entity.pdbx_description
1 polymer ?
#
loop_
_entity_poly.entity_id
_entity_poly.type
_entity_poly.pdbx_seq_one_letter_code
_entity_poly.pdbx_strand_id
1 'polypeptide(L)'
;MKNLSHFISSTCFLLLFSCSGTNIGSGVSLQERFKTGMENLEREKYLQAQTDFKYVVMRGTGTDLGDDAQYYLGESYFKNKEYLLAVAEYEKLTRRMAFSPFYEDARFKICESYRIESPKYYHDQEYTEKAIERYQEFLDDFPESKLNDAAA
;
A
#
# COMPACT_ATOMS: atom_id res chain seq x y z
N MET A 1 -0.13 -79.65 -39.99
CA MET A 1 0.00 -80.29 -38.66
C MET A 1 0.82 -79.31 -37.80
N LYS A 2 0.31 -79.00 -36.63
CA LYS A 2 0.87 -78.19 -35.54
C LYS A 2 0.77 -76.63 -35.71
N ASN A 3 -0.36 -76.16 -35.18
CA ASN A 3 -0.62 -74.73 -34.92
C ASN A 3 0.14 -74.32 -33.68
N LEU A 4 0.94 -73.27 -33.79
CA LEU A 4 1.59 -72.64 -32.66
C LEU A 4 0.90 -71.32 -32.40
N SER A 5 0.02 -71.30 -31.41
CA SER A 5 -0.69 -70.11 -30.99
C SER A 5 0.28 -69.21 -30.21
N HIS A 6 0.55 -68.05 -30.73
CA HIS A 6 1.30 -67.02 -29.99
C HIS A 6 0.34 -66.25 -29.07
N PHE A 7 0.50 -66.51 -27.77
CA PHE A 7 -0.05 -65.67 -26.70
C PHE A 7 0.68 -64.32 -26.70
N ILE A 8 0.05 -63.31 -27.22
CA ILE A 8 0.54 -61.98 -27.02
C ILE A 8 -0.03 -61.47 -25.70
N SER A 9 0.81 -61.52 -24.66
CA SER A 9 0.54 -60.88 -23.37
C SER A 9 0.61 -59.38 -23.54
N SER A 10 -0.55 -58.70 -23.63
CA SER A 10 -0.65 -57.25 -23.65
C SER A 10 -0.44 -56.71 -22.24
N THR A 11 0.80 -56.35 -21.93
CA THR A 11 1.14 -55.69 -20.69
C THR A 11 0.68 -54.21 -20.80
N CYS A 12 -0.51 -53.94 -20.26
CA CYS A 12 -1.06 -52.61 -20.15
C CYS A 12 -0.25 -51.85 -19.10
N PHE A 13 0.71 -51.04 -19.55
CA PHE A 13 1.51 -50.17 -18.68
C PHE A 13 0.66 -48.95 -18.34
N LEU A 14 -0.05 -49.01 -17.21
CA LEU A 14 -0.76 -47.85 -16.64
C LEU A 14 0.27 -46.82 -16.19
N LEU A 15 0.54 -45.85 -17.05
CA LEU A 15 1.20 -44.61 -16.66
C LEU A 15 0.24 -43.83 -15.73
N LEU A 16 0.44 -44.02 -14.43
CA LEU A 16 -0.10 -43.11 -13.45
C LEU A 16 0.56 -41.77 -13.65
N PHE A 17 -0.08 -40.91 -14.42
CA PHE A 17 0.20 -39.47 -14.37
C PHE A 17 -0.16 -39.02 -12.95
N SER A 18 0.87 -39.03 -12.09
CA SER A 18 0.83 -38.29 -10.84
C SER A 18 0.62 -36.82 -11.22
N CYS A 19 -0.62 -36.34 -11.14
CA CYS A 19 -0.91 -34.92 -11.07
C CYS A 19 -0.23 -34.40 -9.81
N SER A 20 1.04 -34.06 -9.95
CA SER A 20 1.69 -33.14 -9.03
C SER A 20 0.85 -31.87 -9.09
N GLY A 21 0.02 -31.68 -8.07
CA GLY A 21 -0.74 -30.45 -7.90
C GLY A 21 0.25 -29.29 -7.95
N THR A 22 0.35 -28.66 -9.12
CA THR A 22 0.98 -27.35 -9.21
C THR A 22 0.21 -26.47 -8.25
N ASN A 23 0.86 -26.08 -7.17
CA ASN A 23 0.40 -24.97 -6.34
C ASN A 23 0.23 -23.75 -7.25
N ILE A 24 -0.97 -23.60 -7.81
CA ILE A 24 -1.41 -22.37 -8.48
C ILE A 24 -1.67 -21.40 -7.34
N GLY A 25 -0.61 -20.83 -6.78
CA GLY A 25 -0.64 -19.97 -5.61
C GLY A 25 0.69 -19.30 -5.31
N SER A 26 1.64 -19.24 -6.27
CA SER A 26 2.80 -18.38 -6.13
C SER A 26 2.49 -16.95 -6.62
N GLY A 27 1.40 -16.38 -6.15
CA GLY A 27 1.27 -14.94 -6.13
C GLY A 27 2.39 -14.38 -5.24
N VAL A 28 3.08 -13.35 -5.68
CA VAL A 28 4.05 -12.60 -4.88
C VAL A 28 3.45 -12.36 -3.49
N SER A 29 4.17 -12.71 -2.43
CA SER A 29 3.68 -12.51 -1.06
C SER A 29 3.42 -11.03 -0.78
N LEU A 30 2.54 -10.73 0.18
CA LEU A 30 2.28 -9.34 0.57
C LEU A 30 3.57 -8.65 1.04
N GLN A 31 4.44 -9.39 1.73
CA GLN A 31 5.72 -8.90 2.20
C GLN A 31 6.66 -8.53 1.04
N GLU A 32 6.76 -9.39 0.03
CA GLU A 32 7.56 -9.12 -1.17
C GLU A 32 6.98 -7.97 -1.98
N ARG A 33 5.66 -7.87 -2.07
CA ARG A 33 5.00 -6.77 -2.76
C ARG A 33 5.24 -5.44 -2.04
N PHE A 34 5.15 -5.42 -0.72
CA PHE A 34 5.47 -4.25 0.10
C PHE A 34 6.94 -3.83 -0.11
N LYS A 35 7.87 -4.78 -0.04
CA LYS A 35 9.29 -4.52 -0.30
C LYS A 35 9.52 -3.92 -1.69
N THR A 36 8.87 -4.47 -2.72
CA THR A 36 8.94 -3.92 -4.08
C THR A 36 8.40 -2.49 -4.14
N GLY A 37 7.31 -2.20 -3.43
CA GLY A 37 6.76 -0.86 -3.30
C GLY A 37 7.76 0.12 -2.68
N MET A 38 8.44 -0.29 -1.61
CA MET A 38 9.49 0.51 -0.97
C MET A 38 10.66 0.78 -1.92
N GLU A 39 11.16 -0.24 -2.61
CA GLU A 39 12.22 -0.09 -3.61
C GLU A 39 11.82 0.85 -4.76
N ASN A 40 10.55 0.79 -5.20
CA ASN A 40 10.03 1.69 -6.22
C ASN A 40 9.92 3.14 -5.70
N LEU A 41 9.50 3.32 -4.44
CA LEU A 41 9.42 4.62 -3.79
C LEU A 41 10.80 5.29 -3.67
N GLU A 42 11.81 4.54 -3.24
CA GLU A 42 13.20 5.00 -3.14
C GLU A 42 13.80 5.38 -4.50
N ARG A 43 13.40 4.68 -5.56
CA ARG A 43 13.82 4.96 -6.94
C ARG A 43 12.96 6.02 -7.63
N GLU A 44 12.11 6.73 -6.89
CA GLU A 44 11.20 7.76 -7.39
C GLU A 44 10.20 7.25 -8.46
N LYS A 45 9.96 5.92 -8.48
CA LYS A 45 8.97 5.29 -9.35
C LYS A 45 7.60 5.29 -8.67
N TYR A 46 7.07 6.48 -8.44
CA TYR A 46 5.90 6.70 -7.58
C TYR A 46 4.65 5.95 -8.04
N LEU A 47 4.36 5.90 -9.34
CA LEU A 47 3.19 5.19 -9.87
C LEU A 47 3.27 3.67 -9.66
N GLN A 48 4.48 3.10 -9.76
CA GLN A 48 4.72 1.70 -9.46
C GLN A 48 4.57 1.44 -7.96
N ALA A 49 5.16 2.28 -7.11
CA ALA A 49 5.00 2.23 -5.67
C ALA A 49 3.52 2.28 -5.24
N GLN A 50 2.74 3.22 -5.80
CA GLN A 50 1.29 3.31 -5.59
C GLN A 50 0.58 1.99 -5.93
N THR A 51 0.94 1.37 -7.06
CA THR A 51 0.35 0.10 -7.49
C THR A 51 0.65 -1.03 -6.51
N ASP A 52 1.90 -1.12 -6.05
CA ASP A 52 2.34 -2.15 -5.12
C ASP A 52 1.70 -1.97 -3.73
N PHE A 53 1.71 -0.75 -3.18
CA PHE A 53 1.07 -0.47 -1.89
C PHE A 53 -0.45 -0.63 -1.93
N LYS A 54 -1.13 -0.22 -2.99
CA LYS A 54 -2.57 -0.50 -3.16
C LYS A 54 -2.90 -1.99 -3.08
N TYR A 55 -2.07 -2.82 -3.71
CA TYR A 55 -2.25 -4.27 -3.63
C TYR A 55 -2.12 -4.77 -2.18
N VAL A 56 -1.09 -4.29 -1.44
CA VAL A 56 -0.88 -4.69 -0.04
C VAL A 56 -2.02 -4.20 0.85
N VAL A 57 -2.46 -2.94 0.72
CA VAL A 57 -3.60 -2.39 1.46
C VAL A 57 -4.86 -3.23 1.27
N MET A 58 -5.19 -3.58 0.01
CA MET A 58 -6.40 -4.34 -0.30
C MET A 58 -6.38 -5.78 0.26
N ARG A 59 -5.22 -6.41 0.32
CA ARG A 59 -5.06 -7.81 0.72
C ARG A 59 -4.62 -7.98 2.17
N GLY A 60 -3.97 -6.97 2.74
CA GLY A 60 -3.45 -6.92 4.10
C GLY A 60 -4.34 -6.17 5.08
N THR A 61 -5.60 -5.88 4.74
CA THR A 61 -6.53 -5.15 5.62
C THR A 61 -6.59 -5.77 7.01
N GLY A 62 -6.37 -4.96 8.05
CA GLY A 62 -6.39 -5.38 9.45
C GLY A 62 -5.11 -6.07 9.91
N THR A 63 -4.02 -5.91 9.19
CA THR A 63 -2.68 -6.34 9.59
C THR A 63 -1.76 -5.13 9.68
N ASP A 64 -0.71 -5.22 10.51
CA ASP A 64 0.31 -4.16 10.63
C ASP A 64 0.91 -3.80 9.25
N LEU A 65 1.14 -4.81 8.41
CA LEU A 65 1.65 -4.59 7.07
C LEU A 65 0.67 -3.80 6.17
N GLY A 66 -0.64 -4.01 6.36
CA GLY A 66 -1.68 -3.25 5.67
C GLY A 66 -1.70 -1.78 6.10
N ASP A 67 -1.47 -1.54 7.41
CA ASP A 67 -1.40 -0.21 8.00
C ASP A 67 -0.15 0.54 7.50
N ASP A 68 1.00 -0.13 7.53
CA ASP A 68 2.25 0.40 6.96
C ASP A 68 2.08 0.76 5.46
N ALA A 69 1.49 -0.17 4.70
CA ALA A 69 1.24 0.06 3.27
C ALA A 69 0.28 1.23 3.01
N GLN A 70 -0.70 1.46 3.90
CA GLN A 70 -1.61 2.59 3.81
C GLN A 70 -0.88 3.93 3.95
N TYR A 71 0.08 4.01 4.89
CA TYR A 71 0.94 5.18 5.06
C TYR A 71 1.81 5.42 3.83
N TYR A 72 2.55 4.39 3.37
CA TYR A 72 3.45 4.52 2.23
C TYR A 72 2.71 4.73 0.89
N LEU A 73 1.45 4.33 0.80
CA LEU A 73 0.59 4.72 -0.32
C LEU A 73 0.36 6.25 -0.31
N GLY A 74 0.05 6.83 0.84
CA GLY A 74 -0.02 8.29 1.02
C GLY A 74 1.29 8.98 0.64
N GLU A 75 2.44 8.48 1.15
CA GLU A 75 3.77 8.98 0.82
C GLU A 75 4.07 8.93 -0.69
N SER A 76 3.67 7.86 -1.37
CA SER A 76 3.90 7.74 -2.81
C SER A 76 3.07 8.74 -3.62
N TYR A 77 1.84 9.06 -3.19
CA TYR A 77 1.06 10.14 -3.77
C TYR A 77 1.67 11.51 -3.46
N PHE A 78 2.07 11.74 -2.20
CA PHE A 78 2.69 13.01 -1.78
C PHE A 78 3.95 13.32 -2.58
N LYS A 79 4.85 12.35 -2.71
CA LYS A 79 6.09 12.49 -3.51
C LYS A 79 5.83 12.67 -5.00
N ASN A 80 4.75 12.08 -5.51
CA ASN A 80 4.28 12.31 -6.89
C ASN A 80 3.54 13.64 -7.08
N LYS A 81 3.45 14.48 -6.03
CA LYS A 81 2.76 15.79 -6.02
C LYS A 81 1.24 15.68 -6.21
N GLU A 82 0.67 14.54 -5.90
CA GLU A 82 -0.77 14.27 -5.92
C GLU A 82 -1.35 14.49 -4.51
N TYR A 83 -1.23 15.73 -3.99
CA TYR A 83 -1.41 16.02 -2.57
C TYR A 83 -2.81 15.72 -2.04
N LEU A 84 -3.86 16.00 -2.80
CA LEU A 84 -5.23 15.68 -2.37
C LEU A 84 -5.49 14.17 -2.34
N LEU A 85 -4.84 13.39 -3.20
CA LEU A 85 -4.89 11.93 -3.11
C LEU A 85 -4.10 11.42 -1.91
N ALA A 86 -2.96 12.05 -1.60
CA ALA A 86 -2.20 11.76 -0.39
C ALA A 86 -3.05 12.01 0.87
N VAL A 87 -3.73 13.16 0.96
CA VAL A 87 -4.68 13.46 2.05
C VAL A 87 -5.69 12.32 2.22
N ALA A 88 -6.32 11.89 1.12
CA ALA A 88 -7.33 10.84 1.18
C ALA A 88 -6.78 9.52 1.75
N GLU A 89 -5.54 9.15 1.42
CA GLU A 89 -4.93 7.93 1.93
C GLU A 89 -4.47 8.06 3.39
N TYR A 90 -3.90 9.19 3.79
CA TYR A 90 -3.55 9.48 5.19
C TYR A 90 -4.79 9.55 6.08
N GLU A 91 -5.90 10.15 5.62
CA GLU A 91 -7.15 10.16 6.35
C GLU A 91 -7.76 8.76 6.53
N LYS A 92 -7.58 7.83 5.57
CA LYS A 92 -8.00 6.44 5.77
C LYS A 92 -7.22 5.81 6.93
N LEU A 93 -5.92 6.06 7.01
CA LEU A 93 -5.08 5.59 8.11
C LEU A 93 -5.57 6.18 9.43
N THR A 94 -5.67 7.52 9.53
CA THR A 94 -6.03 8.19 10.79
C THR A 94 -7.43 7.86 11.29
N ARG A 95 -8.38 7.55 10.39
CA ARG A 95 -9.74 7.15 10.79
C ARG A 95 -9.87 5.69 11.19
N ARG A 96 -9.04 4.79 10.68
CA ARG A 96 -9.22 3.34 10.83
C ARG A 96 -8.13 2.65 11.64
N MET A 97 -6.96 3.28 11.76
CA MET A 97 -5.73 2.69 12.26
C MET A 97 -5.09 3.58 13.32
N ALA A 98 -5.89 3.93 14.35
CA ALA A 98 -5.48 4.88 15.41
C ALA A 98 -4.26 4.42 16.24
N PHE A 99 -3.91 3.12 16.18
CA PHE A 99 -2.75 2.55 16.86
C PHE A 99 -1.54 2.36 15.91
N SER A 100 -1.65 2.79 14.66
CA SER A 100 -0.54 2.74 13.72
C SER A 100 0.63 3.61 14.22
N PRO A 101 1.88 3.14 14.11
CA PRO A 101 3.04 3.96 14.43
C PRO A 101 3.15 5.21 13.55
N PHE A 102 2.48 5.23 12.41
CA PHE A 102 2.44 6.34 11.47
C PHE A 102 1.25 7.31 11.69
N TYR A 103 0.48 7.15 12.79
CA TYR A 103 -0.70 7.96 13.01
C TYR A 103 -0.37 9.46 13.09
N GLU A 104 0.63 9.82 13.91
CA GLU A 104 1.07 11.20 14.07
C GLU A 104 1.65 11.77 12.78
N ASP A 105 2.54 11.04 12.13
CA ASP A 105 3.14 11.46 10.86
C ASP A 105 2.06 11.66 9.78
N ALA A 106 1.08 10.79 9.70
CA ALA A 106 -0.03 10.91 8.74
C ALA A 106 -0.88 12.18 9.02
N ARG A 107 -1.16 12.50 10.30
CA ARG A 107 -1.86 13.73 10.69
C ARG A 107 -1.07 14.97 10.24
N PHE A 108 0.23 14.98 10.46
CA PHE A 108 1.10 16.08 10.00
C PHE A 108 1.15 16.18 8.48
N LYS A 109 1.23 15.05 7.77
CA LYS A 109 1.25 15.01 6.29
C LYS A 109 -0.05 15.52 5.65
N ILE A 110 -1.19 15.35 6.31
CA ILE A 110 -2.46 15.97 5.89
C ILE A 110 -2.32 17.51 5.92
N CYS A 111 -1.78 18.06 7.01
CA CYS A 111 -1.56 19.50 7.14
C CYS A 111 -0.64 20.02 6.04
N GLU A 112 0.51 19.39 5.83
CA GLU A 112 1.46 19.75 4.78
C GLU A 112 0.83 19.70 3.38
N SER A 113 0.04 18.66 3.10
CA SER A 113 -0.62 18.50 1.81
C SER A 113 -1.57 19.64 1.50
N TYR A 114 -2.42 20.03 2.45
CA TYR A 114 -3.31 21.17 2.29
C TYR A 114 -2.54 22.48 2.20
N ARG A 115 -1.46 22.66 2.97
CA ARG A 115 -0.60 23.85 2.87
C ARG A 115 0.02 24.00 1.48
N ILE A 116 0.47 22.90 0.87
CA ILE A 116 1.07 22.92 -0.47
C ILE A 116 0.00 23.22 -1.54
N GLU A 117 -1.22 22.72 -1.37
CA GLU A 117 -2.35 22.99 -2.27
C GLU A 117 -2.96 24.39 -2.07
N SER A 118 -2.58 25.10 -1.00
CA SER A 118 -3.08 26.45 -0.73
C SER A 118 -2.73 27.40 -1.88
N PRO A 119 -3.71 28.05 -2.48
CA PRO A 119 -3.47 28.92 -3.62
C PRO A 119 -2.95 30.30 -3.18
N LYS A 120 -2.64 31.17 -4.15
CA LYS A 120 -2.33 32.57 -3.89
C LYS A 120 -3.55 33.28 -3.30
N TYR A 121 -3.31 34.34 -2.50
CA TYR A 121 -4.29 35.09 -1.70
C TYR A 121 -5.53 35.60 -2.45
N TYR A 122 -5.47 35.74 -3.77
CA TYR A 122 -6.58 36.21 -4.61
C TYR A 122 -7.45 35.09 -5.22
N HIS A 123 -7.15 33.83 -4.89
CA HIS A 123 -7.96 32.69 -5.28
C HIS A 123 -8.82 32.22 -4.08
N ASP A 124 -9.65 31.22 -4.33
CA ASP A 124 -10.40 30.55 -3.28
C ASP A 124 -9.45 29.96 -2.22
N GLN A 125 -9.69 30.29 -0.96
CA GLN A 125 -8.82 29.96 0.17
C GLN A 125 -9.24 28.66 0.89
N GLU A 126 -10.12 27.86 0.33
CA GLU A 126 -10.64 26.64 0.96
C GLU A 126 -9.51 25.73 1.51
N TYR A 127 -8.45 25.51 0.73
CA TYR A 127 -7.33 24.66 1.18
C TYR A 127 -6.44 25.37 2.21
N THR A 128 -6.35 26.68 2.18
CA THR A 128 -5.65 27.45 3.20
C THR A 128 -6.37 27.33 4.55
N GLU A 129 -7.69 27.46 4.55
CA GLU A 129 -8.51 27.31 5.76
C GLU A 129 -8.40 25.89 6.31
N LYS A 130 -8.50 24.88 5.46
CA LYS A 130 -8.28 23.48 5.85
C LYS A 130 -6.88 23.25 6.44
N ALA A 131 -5.83 23.82 5.84
CA ALA A 131 -4.48 23.69 6.36
C ALA A 131 -4.40 24.27 7.79
N ILE A 132 -4.90 25.49 7.99
CA ILE A 132 -4.90 26.14 9.31
C ILE A 132 -5.65 25.28 10.33
N GLU A 133 -6.87 24.82 10.01
CA GLU A 133 -7.67 23.96 10.89
C GLU A 133 -6.89 22.69 11.27
N ARG A 134 -6.32 21.98 10.29
CA ARG A 134 -5.59 20.74 10.55
C ARG A 134 -4.30 20.94 11.35
N TYR A 135 -3.59 22.06 11.14
CA TYR A 135 -2.43 22.38 11.96
C TYR A 135 -2.82 22.70 13.41
N GLN A 136 -3.91 23.44 13.64
CA GLN A 136 -4.40 23.69 14.99
C GLN A 136 -4.79 22.40 15.70
N GLU A 137 -5.57 21.53 15.05
CA GLU A 137 -5.90 20.21 15.58
C GLU A 137 -4.64 19.39 15.89
N PHE A 138 -3.62 19.44 15.02
CA PHE A 138 -2.38 18.71 15.22
C PHE A 138 -1.63 19.19 16.47
N LEU A 139 -1.49 20.51 16.64
CA LEU A 139 -0.84 21.12 17.80
C LEU A 139 -1.57 20.81 19.12
N ASP A 140 -2.90 20.78 19.09
CA ASP A 140 -3.73 20.47 20.25
C ASP A 140 -3.65 18.96 20.63
N ASP A 141 -3.66 18.08 19.63
CA ASP A 141 -3.62 16.62 19.84
C ASP A 141 -2.23 16.10 20.20
N PHE A 142 -1.15 16.77 19.73
CA PHE A 142 0.25 16.34 19.90
C PHE A 142 1.14 17.45 20.47
N PRO A 143 0.88 17.96 21.69
CA PRO A 143 1.62 19.09 22.27
C PRO A 143 3.13 18.83 22.46
N GLU A 144 3.53 17.56 22.59
CA GLU A 144 4.93 17.15 22.76
C GLU A 144 5.59 16.65 21.46
N SER A 145 4.93 16.83 20.31
CA SER A 145 5.46 16.37 19.03
C SER A 145 6.72 17.12 18.63
N LYS A 146 7.67 16.39 18.08
CA LYS A 146 8.86 16.99 17.45
C LYS A 146 8.54 17.72 16.13
N LEU A 147 7.34 17.53 15.60
CA LEU A 147 6.87 18.18 14.37
C LEU A 147 6.23 19.55 14.64
N ASN A 148 6.04 19.94 15.92
CA ASN A 148 5.38 21.19 16.29
C ASN A 148 6.13 22.43 15.77
N ASP A 149 7.46 22.42 15.76
CA ASP A 149 8.24 23.52 15.20
C ASP A 149 8.00 23.74 13.69
N ALA A 150 7.64 22.68 12.99
CA ALA A 150 7.30 22.73 11.58
C ALA A 150 5.79 23.00 11.33
N ALA A 151 4.96 22.82 12.38
CA ALA A 151 3.52 23.07 12.33
C ALA A 151 3.16 24.52 12.72
N ALA A 152 4.01 25.20 13.50
CA ALA A 152 3.82 26.58 13.97
C ALA A 152 4.24 27.62 12.93
#